data_9d78a052a5e01adbfa0b78e4c684271e
#
_entry.id   9d78a052a5e01adbfa0b78e4c684271e
#
_cell.length_a   1.000
_cell.length_b   1.000
_cell.length_c   1.000
_cell.angle_alpha   90.00
_cell.angle_beta   90.00
_cell.angle_gamma   90.00
#
_symmetry.space_group_name_H-M   'P 1'
#
loop_
_entity.id
_entity.type
_entity.pdbx_description
1 polymer ?
#
loop_
_entity_poly.entity_id
_entity_poly.type
_entity_poly.pdbx_seq_one_letter_code
_entity_poly.pdbx_strand_id
1 'polypeptide(L)'
;MKVHCISILAGVLLLASTQAAEAPVPIIPSTGFPGLDGYRRARIAVFTDDYGELGRYRADNARVNAQPEAHRVVFFGDSITDGWNLAKHFPGKAYVNRGIGGQTTSQMLVRFRQDVINLKPEAVVILAGSNDIAGNSGPIRDEDIEANLASFIDLARAHGIRVVVASVIPVHNHNPHAQELFAQRPPARIRAMNERIRTLCTREKVPYLDYAAAMVDESGLLRKELADDGLHPNDAGYRVMAPLAEAALAQVLGR
;
A
#
# COMPACT_ATOMS: atom_id res chain seq x y z
N MET A 1 65.12 -55.91 23.85
CA MET A 1 64.18 -54.76 24.08
C MET A 1 64.27 -53.86 22.87
N LYS A 2 63.24 -53.86 22.00
CA LYS A 2 63.16 -52.96 20.85
C LYS A 2 62.13 -51.84 21.18
N VAL A 3 62.65 -50.65 21.26
CA VAL A 3 61.82 -49.44 21.50
C VAL A 3 61.35 -49.01 20.13
N HIS A 4 59.98 -48.94 19.94
CA HIS A 4 59.36 -48.42 18.75
C HIS A 4 59.05 -46.91 19.02
N CYS A 5 59.69 -46.03 18.24
CA CYS A 5 59.29 -44.63 18.19
C CYS A 5 58.04 -44.46 17.32
N ILE A 6 56.97 -43.98 17.88
CA ILE A 6 55.77 -43.58 17.11
C ILE A 6 55.90 -42.08 16.82
N SER A 7 56.06 -41.74 15.55
CA SER A 7 56.03 -40.36 15.06
C SER A 7 54.58 -39.92 14.84
N ILE A 8 54.13 -38.94 15.59
CA ILE A 8 52.81 -38.30 15.42
C ILE A 8 52.97 -37.19 14.39
N LEU A 9 52.39 -37.35 13.21
CA LEU A 9 52.29 -36.33 12.20
C LEU A 9 51.09 -35.46 12.56
N ALA A 10 51.31 -34.22 12.99
CA ALA A 10 50.28 -33.23 13.20
C ALA A 10 49.89 -32.58 11.84
N GLY A 11 48.75 -32.98 11.29
CA GLY A 11 48.21 -32.37 10.10
C GLY A 11 47.56 -31.01 10.44
N VAL A 12 48.11 -29.90 9.96
CA VAL A 12 47.49 -28.61 10.02
C VAL A 12 46.41 -28.50 8.96
N LEU A 13 45.14 -28.55 9.36
CA LEU A 13 44.03 -28.27 8.46
C LEU A 13 43.96 -26.72 8.26
N LEU A 14 44.38 -26.21 7.09
CA LEU A 14 44.09 -24.89 6.66
C LEU A 14 42.61 -24.81 6.25
N LEU A 15 41.76 -24.24 7.11
CA LEU A 15 40.42 -23.83 6.76
C LEU A 15 40.53 -22.61 5.86
N ALA A 16 40.42 -22.79 4.55
CA ALA A 16 40.23 -21.67 3.62
C ALA A 16 38.81 -21.13 3.82
N SER A 17 38.72 -19.96 4.45
CA SER A 17 37.49 -19.18 4.49
C SER A 17 37.20 -18.70 3.07
N THR A 18 36.32 -19.39 2.34
CA THR A 18 35.73 -18.83 1.13
C THR A 18 34.82 -17.69 1.54
N GLN A 19 35.31 -16.46 1.44
CA GLN A 19 34.46 -15.28 1.46
C GLN A 19 33.47 -15.45 0.30
N ALA A 20 32.18 -15.67 0.62
CA ALA A 20 31.14 -15.64 -0.38
C ALA A 20 31.18 -14.27 -1.04
N ALA A 21 31.39 -14.24 -2.35
CA ALA A 21 31.33 -13.01 -3.12
C ALA A 21 29.92 -12.40 -2.88
N GLU A 22 29.87 -11.16 -2.41
CA GLU A 22 28.60 -10.44 -2.30
C GLU A 22 27.89 -10.47 -3.65
N ALA A 23 26.62 -10.89 -3.63
CA ALA A 23 25.81 -10.88 -4.85
C ALA A 23 25.76 -9.45 -5.40
N PRO A 24 25.89 -9.25 -6.71
CA PRO A 24 25.87 -7.92 -7.29
C PRO A 24 24.54 -7.25 -6.95
N VAL A 25 24.62 -6.01 -6.42
CA VAL A 25 23.43 -5.20 -6.12
C VAL A 25 22.64 -5.00 -7.42
N PRO A 26 21.33 -5.30 -7.44
CA PRO A 26 20.52 -5.11 -8.63
C PRO A 26 20.61 -3.67 -9.16
N ILE A 27 20.91 -3.50 -10.44
CA ILE A 27 20.90 -2.20 -11.09
C ILE A 27 19.46 -1.80 -11.32
N ILE A 28 18.99 -0.81 -10.58
CA ILE A 28 17.66 -0.20 -10.81
C ILE A 28 17.84 0.89 -11.88
N PRO A 29 17.17 0.77 -13.04
CA PRO A 29 17.22 1.81 -14.05
C PRO A 29 16.71 3.15 -13.51
N SER A 30 17.36 4.25 -13.88
CA SER A 30 16.90 5.58 -13.49
C SER A 30 15.54 5.89 -14.11
N THR A 31 14.66 6.47 -13.30
CA THR A 31 13.32 6.91 -13.70
C THR A 31 13.29 8.34 -14.23
N GLY A 32 14.40 9.08 -14.06
CA GLY A 32 14.47 10.53 -14.28
C GLY A 32 13.96 11.35 -13.09
N PHE A 33 13.50 10.69 -12.03
CA PHE A 33 13.06 11.32 -10.78
C PHE A 33 14.00 10.91 -9.63
N PRO A 34 14.88 11.80 -9.15
CA PRO A 34 15.90 11.46 -8.14
C PRO A 34 15.30 10.92 -6.83
N GLY A 35 14.18 11.46 -6.36
CA GLY A 35 13.49 10.99 -5.16
C GLY A 35 12.91 9.59 -5.34
N LEU A 36 12.30 9.28 -6.49
CA LEU A 36 11.81 7.95 -6.82
C LEU A 36 12.95 6.94 -6.96
N ASP A 37 14.05 7.33 -7.60
CA ASP A 37 15.24 6.48 -7.71
C ASP A 37 15.85 6.20 -6.33
N GLY A 38 15.88 7.22 -5.45
CA GLY A 38 16.28 7.08 -4.05
C GLY A 38 15.34 6.14 -3.26
N TYR A 39 14.03 6.31 -3.40
CA TYR A 39 13.04 5.44 -2.80
C TYR A 39 13.22 3.97 -3.23
N ARG A 40 13.33 3.70 -4.54
CA ARG A 40 13.51 2.34 -5.05
C ARG A 40 14.79 1.69 -4.53
N ARG A 41 15.91 2.42 -4.48
CA ARG A 41 17.17 1.91 -3.89
C ARG A 41 17.02 1.56 -2.41
N ALA A 42 16.37 2.42 -1.63
CA ALA A 42 16.13 2.18 -0.21
C ALA A 42 15.18 0.99 0.05
N ARG A 43 14.37 0.61 -0.94
CA ARG A 43 13.39 -0.47 -0.83
C ARG A 43 13.82 -1.78 -1.49
N ILE A 44 15.06 -1.91 -1.98
CA ILE A 44 15.53 -3.13 -2.64
C ILE A 44 15.28 -4.37 -1.78
N ALA A 45 15.66 -4.36 -0.49
CA ALA A 45 15.44 -5.48 0.41
C ALA A 45 13.95 -5.88 0.52
N VAL A 46 13.05 -4.89 0.54
CA VAL A 46 11.60 -5.17 0.50
C VAL A 46 11.22 -5.85 -0.80
N PHE A 47 11.70 -5.35 -1.94
CA PHE A 47 11.33 -5.91 -3.24
C PHE A 47 11.90 -7.31 -3.48
N THR A 48 13.02 -7.67 -2.82
CA THR A 48 13.67 -8.98 -2.99
C THR A 48 13.30 -9.97 -1.90
N ASP A 49 13.12 -9.55 -0.66
CA ASP A 49 13.03 -10.45 0.49
C ASP A 49 11.60 -10.57 1.04
N ASP A 50 10.81 -9.49 1.03
CA ASP A 50 9.41 -9.49 1.51
C ASP A 50 8.57 -8.50 0.68
N TYR A 51 8.34 -8.82 -0.60
CA TYR A 51 7.70 -7.94 -1.58
C TYR A 51 6.37 -7.35 -1.10
N GLY A 52 5.56 -8.14 -0.40
CA GLY A 52 4.26 -7.72 0.15
C GLY A 52 4.35 -7.10 1.54
N GLU A 53 5.54 -7.05 2.17
CA GLU A 53 5.73 -6.62 3.56
C GLU A 53 4.84 -7.41 4.54
N LEU A 54 4.81 -8.73 4.37
CA LEU A 54 3.94 -9.65 5.12
C LEU A 54 4.23 -9.63 6.63
N GLY A 55 5.42 -9.18 7.02
CA GLY A 55 5.81 -9.02 8.42
C GLY A 55 5.16 -7.82 9.11
N ARG A 56 4.78 -6.76 8.35
CA ARG A 56 4.36 -5.44 8.86
C ARG A 56 3.25 -5.50 9.90
N TYR A 57 2.19 -6.25 9.63
CA TYR A 57 1.01 -6.35 10.50
C TYR A 57 0.86 -7.71 11.21
N ARG A 58 1.83 -8.63 11.11
CA ARG A 58 1.69 -9.99 11.65
C ARG A 58 1.30 -10.03 13.13
N ALA A 59 2.01 -9.29 13.97
CA ALA A 59 1.72 -9.24 15.41
C ALA A 59 0.38 -8.54 15.70
N ASP A 60 0.09 -7.44 14.98
CA ASP A 60 -1.16 -6.72 15.14
C ASP A 60 -2.36 -7.53 14.64
N ASN A 61 -2.22 -8.27 13.53
CA ASN A 61 -3.25 -9.19 13.05
C ASN A 61 -3.58 -10.26 14.08
N ALA A 62 -2.58 -10.81 14.77
CA ALA A 62 -2.79 -11.78 15.85
C ALA A 62 -3.57 -11.15 17.00
N ARG A 63 -3.22 -9.91 17.41
CA ARG A 63 -3.92 -9.16 18.46
C ARG A 63 -5.37 -8.85 18.09
N VAL A 64 -5.60 -8.37 16.86
CA VAL A 64 -6.95 -8.06 16.34
C VAL A 64 -7.82 -9.31 16.28
N ASN A 65 -7.26 -10.46 15.89
CA ASN A 65 -7.99 -11.72 15.84
C ASN A 65 -8.30 -12.31 17.22
N ALA A 66 -7.48 -12.03 18.23
CA ALA A 66 -7.74 -12.44 19.61
C ALA A 66 -8.88 -11.65 20.27
N GLN A 67 -9.30 -10.53 19.69
CA GLN A 67 -10.37 -9.67 20.14
C GLN A 67 -11.51 -9.67 19.11
N PRO A 68 -12.45 -10.62 19.15
CA PRO A 68 -13.59 -10.63 18.25
C PRO A 68 -14.41 -9.35 18.45
N GLU A 69 -14.53 -8.56 17.39
CA GLU A 69 -15.34 -7.36 17.39
C GLU A 69 -16.40 -7.45 16.28
N ALA A 70 -17.65 -7.21 16.68
CA ALA A 70 -18.71 -7.00 15.72
C ALA A 70 -18.45 -5.73 14.90
N HIS A 71 -18.89 -5.74 13.65
CA HIS A 71 -18.82 -4.56 12.77
C HIS A 71 -17.42 -4.08 12.42
N ARG A 72 -16.41 -4.99 12.45
CA ARG A 72 -15.06 -4.66 12.01
C ARG A 72 -15.05 -4.22 10.56
N VAL A 73 -14.38 -3.11 10.27
CA VAL A 73 -14.08 -2.64 8.92
C VAL A 73 -12.57 -2.50 8.78
N VAL A 74 -12.03 -2.95 7.67
CA VAL A 74 -10.61 -2.76 7.34
C VAL A 74 -10.47 -1.61 6.35
N PHE A 75 -9.63 -0.64 6.68
CA PHE A 75 -9.12 0.37 5.73
C PHE A 75 -7.81 -0.16 5.17
N PHE A 76 -7.81 -0.53 3.90
CA PHE A 76 -6.71 -1.19 3.21
C PHE A 76 -6.15 -0.29 2.12
N GLY A 77 -4.85 0.01 2.19
CA GLY A 77 -4.26 0.97 1.26
C GLY A 77 -2.76 1.16 1.39
N ASP A 78 -2.31 2.28 0.88
CA ASP A 78 -0.93 2.74 0.87
C ASP A 78 -0.63 3.75 2.00
N SER A 79 0.30 4.70 1.77
CA SER A 79 0.70 5.73 2.74
C SER A 79 -0.47 6.63 3.19
N ILE A 80 -1.44 6.87 2.33
CA ILE A 80 -2.61 7.70 2.65
C ILE A 80 -3.47 6.99 3.70
N THR A 81 -3.63 5.69 3.59
CA THR A 81 -4.29 4.88 4.62
C THR A 81 -3.41 4.72 5.85
N ASP A 82 -2.11 4.42 5.69
CA ASP A 82 -1.14 4.23 6.79
C ASP A 82 -1.12 5.45 7.74
N GLY A 83 -1.08 6.66 7.17
CA GLY A 83 -1.09 7.92 7.92
C GLY A 83 -2.43 8.32 8.55
N TRP A 84 -3.51 7.59 8.28
CA TRP A 84 -4.84 7.96 8.77
C TRP A 84 -5.06 7.49 10.21
N ASN A 85 -5.14 8.40 11.15
CA ASN A 85 -5.53 8.09 12.53
C ASN A 85 -7.03 7.78 12.60
N LEU A 86 -7.40 6.53 12.36
CA LEU A 86 -8.81 6.11 12.33
C LEU A 86 -9.50 6.31 13.69
N ALA A 87 -8.82 6.11 14.80
CA ALA A 87 -9.41 6.31 16.12
C ALA A 87 -9.82 7.77 16.37
N LYS A 88 -9.04 8.72 15.82
CA LYS A 88 -9.35 10.16 15.89
C LYS A 88 -10.55 10.53 15.03
N HIS A 89 -10.62 10.02 13.80
CA HIS A 89 -11.61 10.42 12.80
C HIS A 89 -12.90 9.61 12.85
N PHE A 90 -12.86 8.43 13.48
CA PHE A 90 -13.99 7.50 13.65
C PHE A 90 -14.06 6.99 15.10
N PRO A 91 -14.32 7.88 16.07
CA PRO A 91 -14.33 7.48 17.48
C PRO A 91 -15.39 6.42 17.76
N GLY A 92 -14.99 5.38 18.51
CA GLY A 92 -15.87 4.28 18.89
C GLY A 92 -16.18 3.27 17.78
N LYS A 93 -15.51 3.36 16.61
CA LYS A 93 -15.68 2.39 15.53
C LYS A 93 -14.60 1.31 15.57
N ALA A 94 -15.00 0.08 15.25
CA ALA A 94 -14.09 -1.06 15.12
C ALA A 94 -13.35 -1.05 13.77
N TYR A 95 -12.68 0.05 13.47
CA TYR A 95 -11.99 0.23 12.20
C TYR A 95 -10.49 -0.06 12.35
N VAL A 96 -9.98 -0.89 11.44
CA VAL A 96 -8.61 -1.40 11.47
C VAL A 96 -7.84 -0.81 10.29
N ASN A 97 -6.74 -0.12 10.58
CA ASN A 97 -5.84 0.42 9.56
C ASN A 97 -4.90 -0.69 9.05
N ARG A 98 -4.87 -0.87 7.73
CA ARG A 98 -3.96 -1.78 7.00
C ARG A 98 -3.34 -1.06 5.81
N GLY A 99 -2.92 0.19 6.03
CA GLY A 99 -2.10 0.95 5.09
C GLY A 99 -0.63 0.60 5.22
N ILE A 100 0.11 0.57 4.12
CA ILE A 100 1.58 0.48 4.11
C ILE A 100 2.12 1.49 3.10
N GLY A 101 2.93 2.42 3.61
CA GLY A 101 3.48 3.51 2.82
C GLY A 101 4.23 3.06 1.57
N GLY A 102 3.91 3.69 0.44
CA GLY A 102 4.60 3.48 -0.84
C GLY A 102 4.19 2.23 -1.61
N GLN A 103 3.34 1.37 -1.07
CA GLN A 103 2.93 0.13 -1.76
C GLN A 103 2.09 0.39 -3.01
N THR A 104 2.33 -0.44 -4.02
CA THR A 104 1.54 -0.56 -5.24
C THR A 104 0.45 -1.61 -5.09
N THR A 105 -0.53 -1.61 -6.00
CA THR A 105 -1.62 -2.60 -5.99
C THR A 105 -1.11 -4.04 -6.05
N SER A 106 -0.01 -4.30 -6.78
CA SER A 106 0.62 -5.63 -6.86
C SER A 106 1.14 -6.10 -5.50
N GLN A 107 1.81 -5.22 -4.73
CA GLN A 107 2.29 -5.53 -3.39
C GLN A 107 1.13 -5.74 -2.41
N MET A 108 0.11 -4.88 -2.50
CA MET A 108 -1.10 -5.00 -1.70
C MET A 108 -1.82 -6.33 -1.95
N LEU A 109 -1.86 -6.81 -3.21
CA LEU A 109 -2.52 -8.09 -3.56
C LEU A 109 -1.88 -9.27 -2.82
N VAL A 110 -0.57 -9.30 -2.69
CA VAL A 110 0.16 -10.37 -1.97
C VAL A 110 -0.28 -10.48 -0.51
N ARG A 111 -0.56 -9.36 0.18
CA ARG A 111 -0.93 -9.34 1.60
C ARG A 111 -2.44 -9.29 1.88
N PHE A 112 -3.29 -9.26 0.86
CA PHE A 112 -4.74 -9.09 1.04
C PHE A 112 -5.36 -10.18 1.93
N ARG A 113 -4.92 -11.43 1.78
CA ARG A 113 -5.43 -12.53 2.59
C ARG A 113 -5.18 -12.31 4.07
N GLN A 114 -3.95 -12.00 4.47
CA GLN A 114 -3.59 -11.93 5.88
C GLN A 114 -4.05 -10.63 6.56
N ASP A 115 -4.06 -9.52 5.81
CA ASP A 115 -4.37 -8.20 6.34
C ASP A 115 -5.85 -7.80 6.20
N VAL A 116 -6.63 -8.55 5.40
CA VAL A 116 -8.06 -8.32 5.22
C VAL A 116 -8.86 -9.58 5.52
N ILE A 117 -8.70 -10.63 4.71
CA ILE A 117 -9.58 -11.82 4.77
C ILE A 117 -9.51 -12.50 6.13
N ASN A 118 -8.30 -12.73 6.65
CA ASN A 118 -8.09 -13.41 7.93
C ASN A 118 -8.58 -12.59 9.13
N LEU A 119 -8.79 -11.29 8.99
CA LEU A 119 -9.37 -10.43 10.02
C LEU A 119 -10.91 -10.52 10.07
N LYS A 120 -11.53 -11.18 9.08
CA LYS A 120 -12.98 -11.40 8.98
C LYS A 120 -13.81 -10.12 9.16
N PRO A 121 -13.50 -9.03 8.44
CA PRO A 121 -14.27 -7.80 8.56
C PRO A 121 -15.64 -7.93 7.87
N GLU A 122 -16.61 -7.10 8.25
CA GLU A 122 -17.86 -6.95 7.51
C GLU A 122 -17.66 -6.22 6.17
N ALA A 123 -16.73 -5.28 6.14
CA ALA A 123 -16.39 -4.51 4.93
C ALA A 123 -14.91 -4.15 4.87
N VAL A 124 -14.45 -3.87 3.65
CA VAL A 124 -13.13 -3.30 3.37
C VAL A 124 -13.28 -2.04 2.54
N VAL A 125 -12.58 -0.96 2.93
CA VAL A 125 -12.39 0.25 2.13
C VAL A 125 -11.00 0.18 1.49
N ILE A 126 -10.94 0.21 0.17
CA ILE A 126 -9.69 0.06 -0.59
C ILE A 126 -9.33 1.40 -1.22
N LEU A 127 -8.15 1.91 -0.89
CA LEU A 127 -7.56 3.11 -1.50
C LEU A 127 -6.17 2.74 -2.04
N ALA A 128 -6.01 2.70 -3.36
CA ALA A 128 -4.78 2.26 -4.02
C ALA A 128 -4.66 2.83 -5.44
N GLY A 129 -3.45 2.78 -5.99
CA GLY A 129 -3.15 3.16 -7.37
C GLY A 129 -2.25 4.38 -7.52
N SER A 130 -2.14 5.24 -6.50
CA SER A 130 -1.27 6.43 -6.56
C SER A 130 0.21 6.07 -6.76
N ASN A 131 0.67 5.03 -6.09
CA ASN A 131 2.06 4.56 -6.18
C ASN A 131 2.32 3.72 -7.43
N ASP A 132 1.30 3.10 -7.99
CA ASP A 132 1.33 2.47 -9.31
C ASP A 132 1.54 3.52 -10.40
N ILE A 133 0.76 4.61 -10.36
CA ILE A 133 0.91 5.76 -11.27
C ILE A 133 2.33 6.35 -11.19
N ALA A 134 2.89 6.49 -9.99
CA ALA A 134 4.25 6.97 -9.79
C ALA A 134 5.31 5.94 -10.22
N GLY A 135 4.96 4.66 -10.32
CA GLY A 135 5.88 3.59 -10.66
C GLY A 135 6.80 3.18 -9.51
N ASN A 136 6.35 3.23 -8.26
CA ASN A 136 7.17 2.95 -7.07
C ASN A 136 7.88 1.59 -7.12
N SER A 137 7.21 0.53 -7.55
CA SER A 137 7.80 -0.81 -7.70
C SER A 137 8.20 -1.16 -9.14
N GLY A 138 8.10 -0.22 -10.06
CA GLY A 138 8.37 -0.39 -11.48
C GLY A 138 7.23 0.14 -12.34
N PRO A 139 7.44 0.21 -13.67
CA PRO A 139 6.37 0.61 -14.58
C PRO A 139 5.26 -0.45 -14.57
N ILE A 140 4.01 0.01 -14.58
CA ILE A 140 2.81 -0.80 -14.63
C ILE A 140 1.81 -0.19 -15.62
N ARG A 141 1.05 -1.00 -16.32
CA ARG A 141 -0.03 -0.53 -17.21
C ARG A 141 -1.27 -0.24 -16.40
N ASP A 142 -2.09 0.70 -16.88
CA ASP A 142 -3.34 1.07 -16.19
C ASP A 142 -4.34 -0.09 -16.13
N GLU A 143 -4.31 -0.99 -17.15
CA GLU A 143 -5.10 -2.22 -17.16
C GLU A 143 -4.71 -3.20 -16.04
N ASP A 144 -3.44 -3.28 -15.71
CA ASP A 144 -2.96 -4.17 -14.64
C ASP A 144 -3.33 -3.61 -13.25
N ILE A 145 -3.37 -2.28 -13.09
CA ILE A 145 -3.89 -1.64 -11.86
C ILE A 145 -5.38 -1.98 -11.70
N GLU A 146 -6.18 -1.83 -12.77
CA GLU A 146 -7.60 -2.19 -12.78
C GLU A 146 -7.80 -3.67 -12.46
N ALA A 147 -7.00 -4.57 -13.05
CA ALA A 147 -7.06 -6.01 -12.79
C ALA A 147 -6.74 -6.36 -11.32
N ASN A 148 -5.76 -5.68 -10.71
CA ASN A 148 -5.46 -5.87 -9.29
C ASN A 148 -6.62 -5.41 -8.40
N LEU A 149 -7.26 -4.26 -8.73
CA LEU A 149 -8.45 -3.79 -8.02
C LEU A 149 -9.63 -4.75 -8.17
N ALA A 150 -9.86 -5.29 -9.36
CA ALA A 150 -10.87 -6.33 -9.59
C ALA A 150 -10.59 -7.59 -8.74
N SER A 151 -9.32 -8.00 -8.66
CA SER A 151 -8.90 -9.14 -7.84
C SER A 151 -9.19 -8.94 -6.35
N PHE A 152 -9.03 -7.71 -5.81
CA PHE A 152 -9.44 -7.42 -4.43
C PHE A 152 -10.95 -7.60 -4.24
N ILE A 153 -11.76 -7.12 -5.20
CA ILE A 153 -13.22 -7.26 -5.15
C ILE A 153 -13.62 -8.74 -5.15
N ASP A 154 -13.02 -9.53 -6.05
CA ASP A 154 -13.31 -10.97 -6.17
C ASP A 154 -12.91 -11.72 -4.90
N LEU A 155 -11.71 -11.46 -4.37
CA LEU A 155 -11.22 -12.08 -3.14
C LEU A 155 -12.09 -11.72 -1.93
N ALA A 156 -12.47 -10.46 -1.78
CA ALA A 156 -13.34 -10.02 -0.69
C ALA A 156 -14.73 -10.68 -0.80
N ARG A 157 -15.34 -10.66 -1.98
CA ARG A 157 -16.65 -11.25 -2.26
C ARG A 157 -16.66 -12.75 -1.99
N ALA A 158 -15.63 -13.48 -2.42
CA ALA A 158 -15.48 -14.93 -2.16
C ALA A 158 -15.45 -15.28 -0.66
N HIS A 159 -15.17 -14.29 0.19
CA HIS A 159 -15.15 -14.44 1.65
C HIS A 159 -16.28 -13.68 2.37
N GLY A 160 -17.31 -13.25 1.64
CA GLY A 160 -18.47 -12.56 2.22
C GLY A 160 -18.19 -11.15 2.75
N ILE A 161 -17.08 -10.54 2.35
CA ILE A 161 -16.67 -9.21 2.76
C ILE A 161 -17.23 -8.17 1.77
N ARG A 162 -17.94 -7.16 2.26
CA ARG A 162 -18.43 -6.05 1.44
C ARG A 162 -17.27 -5.12 1.07
N VAL A 163 -17.32 -4.57 -0.13
CA VAL A 163 -16.22 -3.77 -0.68
C VAL A 163 -16.66 -2.36 -0.99
N VAL A 164 -15.83 -1.40 -0.65
CA VAL A 164 -15.89 -0.01 -1.12
C VAL A 164 -14.54 0.30 -1.76
N VAL A 165 -14.53 0.79 -2.99
CA VAL A 165 -13.29 1.18 -3.69
C VAL A 165 -13.25 2.70 -3.82
N ALA A 166 -12.18 3.30 -3.29
CA ALA A 166 -11.98 4.74 -3.34
C ALA A 166 -11.26 5.18 -4.61
N SER A 167 -11.53 6.42 -5.02
CA SER A 167 -10.74 7.12 -6.03
C SER A 167 -9.29 7.33 -5.56
N VAL A 168 -8.36 7.33 -6.50
CA VAL A 168 -7.01 7.88 -6.28
C VAL A 168 -7.14 9.38 -5.97
N ILE A 169 -6.52 9.82 -4.89
CA ILE A 169 -6.55 11.22 -4.47
C ILE A 169 -5.73 12.07 -5.45
N PRO A 170 -6.19 13.27 -5.81
CA PRO A 170 -5.44 14.19 -6.65
C PRO A 170 -4.17 14.68 -5.94
N VAL A 171 -3.30 15.34 -6.68
CA VAL A 171 -2.05 15.94 -6.18
C VAL A 171 -2.02 17.43 -6.49
N HIS A 172 -1.14 18.18 -5.82
CA HIS A 172 -0.88 19.59 -6.14
C HIS A 172 0.63 19.88 -6.23
N ASN A 173 0.96 21.02 -6.83
CA ASN A 173 2.33 21.52 -6.98
C ASN A 173 2.53 22.92 -6.38
N HIS A 174 1.73 23.29 -5.39
CA HIS A 174 1.73 24.66 -4.84
C HIS A 174 2.98 25.03 -4.03
N ASN A 175 3.84 24.04 -3.72
CA ASN A 175 5.09 24.28 -3.02
C ASN A 175 6.28 23.56 -3.70
N PRO A 176 7.53 24.00 -3.46
CA PRO A 176 8.71 23.39 -4.08
C PRO A 176 8.88 21.89 -3.79
N HIS A 177 8.49 21.42 -2.62
CA HIS A 177 8.62 20.01 -2.23
C HIS A 177 7.61 19.10 -2.93
N ALA A 178 6.51 19.66 -3.42
CA ALA A 178 5.48 18.91 -4.14
C ALA A 178 5.82 18.62 -5.61
N GLN A 179 6.80 19.32 -6.20
CA GLN A 179 7.05 19.30 -7.64
C GLN A 179 7.35 17.90 -8.20
N GLU A 180 8.22 17.14 -7.54
CA GLU A 180 8.57 15.81 -8.00
C GLU A 180 7.39 14.83 -7.81
N LEU A 181 6.71 14.84 -6.66
CA LEU A 181 5.53 14.01 -6.40
C LEU A 181 4.42 14.28 -7.43
N PHE A 182 4.21 15.54 -7.76
CA PHE A 182 3.26 15.98 -8.78
C PHE A 182 3.65 15.48 -10.18
N ALA A 183 4.92 15.63 -10.57
CA ALA A 183 5.40 15.19 -11.88
C ALA A 183 5.32 13.66 -12.05
N GLN A 184 5.54 12.91 -10.98
CA GLN A 184 5.37 11.44 -10.97
C GLN A 184 3.89 11.01 -11.11
N ARG A 185 2.96 11.88 -10.76
CA ARG A 185 1.50 11.61 -10.72
C ARG A 185 0.73 12.62 -11.57
N PRO A 186 0.87 12.60 -12.91
CA PRO A 186 0.20 13.57 -13.78
C PRO A 186 -1.32 13.61 -13.50
N PRO A 187 -1.92 14.77 -13.25
CA PRO A 187 -3.35 14.87 -12.93
C PRO A 187 -4.26 14.24 -14.00
N ALA A 188 -3.86 14.31 -15.25
CA ALA A 188 -4.61 13.67 -16.34
C ALA A 188 -4.63 12.12 -16.19
N ARG A 189 -3.51 11.51 -15.76
CA ARG A 189 -3.45 10.06 -15.53
C ARG A 189 -4.25 9.65 -14.30
N ILE A 190 -4.22 10.47 -13.23
CA ILE A 190 -5.07 10.24 -12.04
C ILE A 190 -6.55 10.27 -12.44
N ARG A 191 -6.99 11.28 -13.21
CA ARG A 191 -8.38 11.36 -13.69
C ARG A 191 -8.76 10.16 -14.54
N ALA A 192 -7.93 9.77 -15.50
CA ALA A 192 -8.18 8.61 -16.34
C ALA A 192 -8.29 7.32 -15.51
N MET A 193 -7.43 7.13 -14.51
CA MET A 193 -7.49 5.99 -13.59
C MET A 193 -8.77 6.03 -12.76
N ASN A 194 -9.21 7.19 -12.28
CA ASN A 194 -10.45 7.32 -11.51
C ASN A 194 -11.69 6.97 -12.34
N GLU A 195 -11.70 7.29 -13.63
CA GLU A 195 -12.78 6.84 -14.52
C GLU A 195 -12.77 5.32 -14.76
N ARG A 196 -11.58 4.70 -14.86
CA ARG A 196 -11.46 3.23 -14.91
C ARG A 196 -11.99 2.60 -13.62
N ILE A 197 -11.61 3.13 -12.44
CA ILE A 197 -12.09 2.65 -11.13
C ILE A 197 -13.61 2.81 -11.03
N ARG A 198 -14.17 3.93 -11.45
CA ARG A 198 -15.63 4.17 -11.46
C ARG A 198 -16.35 3.15 -12.35
N THR A 199 -15.81 2.90 -13.54
CA THR A 199 -16.35 1.90 -14.49
C THR A 199 -16.27 0.50 -13.90
N LEU A 200 -15.13 0.12 -13.31
CA LEU A 200 -14.95 -1.14 -12.60
C LEU A 200 -15.99 -1.29 -11.48
N CYS A 201 -16.14 -0.28 -10.63
CA CYS A 201 -17.11 -0.30 -9.53
C CYS A 201 -18.55 -0.49 -10.03
N THR A 202 -18.91 0.16 -11.14
CA THR A 202 -20.23 0.02 -11.76
C THR A 202 -20.43 -1.41 -12.29
N ARG A 203 -19.45 -1.96 -13.00
CA ARG A 203 -19.47 -3.33 -13.53
C ARG A 203 -19.59 -4.36 -12.41
N GLU A 204 -18.83 -4.18 -11.36
CA GLU A 204 -18.78 -5.08 -10.21
C GLU A 204 -19.88 -4.81 -9.16
N LYS A 205 -20.72 -3.78 -9.36
CA LYS A 205 -21.80 -3.39 -8.43
C LYS A 205 -21.29 -3.18 -6.99
N VAL A 206 -20.16 -2.50 -6.86
CA VAL A 206 -19.61 -2.04 -5.58
C VAL A 206 -19.60 -0.51 -5.54
N PRO A 207 -19.75 0.14 -4.38
CA PRO A 207 -19.67 1.59 -4.29
C PRO A 207 -18.30 2.13 -4.72
N TYR A 208 -18.33 3.17 -5.53
CA TYR A 208 -17.21 4.03 -5.81
C TYR A 208 -17.20 5.19 -4.81
N LEU A 209 -16.17 5.28 -4.00
CA LEU A 209 -15.99 6.33 -2.99
C LEU A 209 -15.17 7.47 -3.56
N ASP A 210 -15.82 8.55 -3.96
CA ASP A 210 -15.20 9.67 -4.67
C ASP A 210 -14.56 10.68 -3.73
N TYR A 211 -13.40 10.37 -3.16
CA TYR A 211 -12.60 11.33 -2.42
C TYR A 211 -12.09 12.46 -3.33
N ALA A 212 -11.71 12.12 -4.58
CA ALA A 212 -11.12 13.08 -5.50
C ALA A 212 -12.03 14.28 -5.74
N ALA A 213 -13.31 14.04 -6.03
CA ALA A 213 -14.27 15.12 -6.29
C ALA A 213 -14.42 16.09 -5.10
N ALA A 214 -14.30 15.59 -3.87
CA ALA A 214 -14.43 16.41 -2.66
C ALA A 214 -13.14 17.17 -2.29
N MET A 215 -12.01 16.81 -2.89
CA MET A 215 -10.69 17.32 -2.49
C MET A 215 -10.02 18.21 -3.52
N VAL A 216 -10.58 18.34 -4.73
CA VAL A 216 -10.02 19.21 -5.78
C VAL A 216 -10.45 20.67 -5.63
N ASP A 217 -9.60 21.55 -6.14
CA ASP A 217 -9.91 22.94 -6.41
C ASP A 217 -10.54 23.12 -7.81
N GLU A 218 -10.78 24.38 -8.20
CA GLU A 218 -11.35 24.76 -9.51
C GLU A 218 -10.44 24.32 -10.70
N SER A 219 -9.14 24.13 -10.46
CA SER A 219 -8.18 23.64 -11.45
C SER A 219 -8.14 22.11 -11.53
N GLY A 220 -8.87 21.40 -10.68
CA GLY A 220 -8.86 19.95 -10.57
C GLY A 220 -7.59 19.39 -9.90
N LEU A 221 -6.87 20.21 -9.15
CA LEU A 221 -5.73 19.83 -8.33
C LEU A 221 -6.17 19.65 -6.86
N LEU A 222 -5.41 18.90 -6.09
CA LEU A 222 -5.64 18.78 -4.65
C LEU A 222 -5.58 20.18 -4.02
N ARG A 223 -6.59 20.53 -3.24
CA ARG A 223 -6.60 21.80 -2.49
C ARG A 223 -5.41 21.86 -1.54
N LYS A 224 -4.64 22.95 -1.61
CA LYS A 224 -3.36 23.14 -0.91
C LYS A 224 -3.47 22.99 0.62
N GLU A 225 -4.60 23.34 1.21
CA GLU A 225 -4.83 23.25 2.65
C GLU A 225 -5.11 21.82 3.14
N LEU A 226 -5.30 20.87 2.22
CA LEU A 226 -5.61 19.49 2.55
C LEU A 226 -4.38 18.57 2.59
N ALA A 227 -3.22 19.05 2.06
CA ALA A 227 -1.98 18.27 2.04
C ALA A 227 -0.77 19.21 2.06
N ASP A 228 0.15 19.02 2.98
CA ASP A 228 1.29 19.91 3.14
C ASP A 228 2.42 19.62 2.13
N ASP A 229 2.55 18.40 1.69
CA ASP A 229 3.55 17.93 0.71
C ASP A 229 3.01 17.81 -0.72
N GLY A 230 1.73 18.07 -0.92
CA GLY A 230 1.06 17.98 -2.22
C GLY A 230 0.48 16.61 -2.57
N LEU A 231 0.59 15.62 -1.69
CA LEU A 231 0.11 14.26 -1.90
C LEU A 231 -0.63 13.69 -0.68
N HIS A 232 0.00 13.74 0.50
CA HIS A 232 -0.54 13.08 1.69
C HIS A 232 -1.50 14.01 2.45
N PRO A 233 -2.77 13.59 2.65
CA PRO A 233 -3.73 14.39 3.40
C PRO A 233 -3.21 14.68 4.81
N ASN A 234 -3.29 15.94 5.20
CA ASN A 234 -3.15 16.35 6.58
C ASN A 234 -4.48 16.16 7.34
N ASP A 235 -4.54 16.63 8.58
CA ASP A 235 -5.74 16.48 9.41
C ASP A 235 -7.00 17.12 8.76
N ALA A 236 -6.84 18.22 8.03
CA ALA A 236 -7.94 18.83 7.30
C ALA A 236 -8.41 17.94 6.12
N GLY A 237 -7.47 17.34 5.41
CA GLY A 237 -7.76 16.39 4.34
C GLY A 237 -8.52 15.17 4.86
N TYR A 238 -8.06 14.56 5.95
CA TYR A 238 -8.78 13.42 6.54
C TYR A 238 -10.16 13.79 7.09
N ARG A 239 -10.37 15.03 7.57
CA ARG A 239 -11.71 15.50 7.95
C ARG A 239 -12.68 15.62 6.77
N VAL A 240 -12.18 15.88 5.57
CA VAL A 240 -13.00 15.82 4.34
C VAL A 240 -13.31 14.39 3.96
N MET A 241 -12.34 13.47 4.09
CA MET A 241 -12.49 12.07 3.68
C MET A 241 -13.41 11.26 4.61
N ALA A 242 -13.35 11.52 5.92
CA ALA A 242 -14.02 10.68 6.92
C ALA A 242 -15.54 10.57 6.71
N PRO A 243 -16.32 11.66 6.55
CA PRO A 243 -17.77 11.55 6.34
C PRO A 243 -18.14 10.83 5.04
N LEU A 244 -17.31 10.92 4.01
CA LEU A 244 -17.53 10.22 2.75
C LEU A 244 -17.34 8.71 2.91
N ALA A 245 -16.32 8.30 3.67
CA ALA A 245 -16.11 6.90 4.00
C ALA A 245 -17.29 6.33 4.83
N GLU A 246 -17.77 7.08 5.83
CA GLU A 246 -18.92 6.68 6.64
C GLU A 246 -20.18 6.51 5.78
N ALA A 247 -20.45 7.45 4.87
CA ALA A 247 -21.60 7.37 3.96
C ALA A 247 -21.54 6.14 3.05
N ALA A 248 -20.36 5.86 2.46
CA ALA A 248 -20.17 4.68 1.62
C ALA A 248 -20.28 3.37 2.42
N LEU A 249 -19.76 3.34 3.64
CA LEU A 249 -19.90 2.18 4.55
C LEU A 249 -21.35 1.98 4.99
N ALA A 250 -22.08 3.05 5.30
CA ALA A 250 -23.50 2.98 5.63
C ALA A 250 -24.31 2.33 4.49
N GLN A 251 -24.01 2.72 3.25
CA GLN A 251 -24.66 2.14 2.06
C GLN A 251 -24.44 0.62 1.95
N VAL A 252 -23.21 0.12 2.13
CA VAL A 252 -22.93 -1.33 1.98
C VAL A 252 -23.33 -2.15 3.18
N LEU A 253 -23.36 -1.54 4.36
CA LEU A 253 -23.71 -2.20 5.62
C LEU A 253 -25.21 -2.14 5.92
N GLY A 254 -25.97 -1.31 5.20
CA GLY A 254 -27.43 -1.16 5.39
C GLY A 254 -27.79 -0.47 6.70
N ARG A 255 -26.97 0.46 7.15
CA ARG A 255 -27.14 1.16 8.44
C ARG A 255 -26.61 2.59 8.39
#